data_2142262fb92794e80a3719c671767c52
#
_entry.id   2142262fb92794e80a3719c671767c52
#
_cell.length_a   1.000
_cell.length_b   1.000
_cell.length_c   1.000
_cell.angle_alpha   90.00
_cell.angle_beta   90.00
_cell.angle_gamma   90.00
#
_symmetry.space_group_name_H-M   'P 1'
#
loop_
_entity.id
_entity.type
_entity.pdbx_description
1 polymer ?
#
loop_
_entity_poly.entity_id
_entity_poly.type
_entity_poly.pdbx_seq_one_letter_code
_entity_poly.pdbx_strand_id
1 'polypeptide(L)'
;MMSNPEDFYTVYNSIMNLDDKVRFVTVLDADGKILFGGQREGIQNYLSDEDQKKSIKHVTEAWFNRKQFSSGIGEGKYAMAEYEKVKRFTFPLKTSSNIVYITTEPEVDHYSFVDNVLKIIESI
;
A
#
# COMPACT_ATOMS: atom_id res chain seq x y z
N MET A 1 2.89 14.35 11.27
CA MET A 1 2.39 13.02 11.70
C MET A 1 1.30 12.54 10.75
N MET A 2 1.41 11.31 10.34
CA MET A 2 0.50 10.67 9.38
C MET A 2 -0.72 10.06 10.06
N SER A 3 -1.30 10.72 11.04
CA SER A 3 -2.44 10.19 11.78
C SER A 3 -3.74 10.91 11.48
N ASN A 4 -3.70 12.03 10.72
CA ASN A 4 -4.93 12.75 10.42
C ASN A 4 -5.41 12.47 8.99
N PRO A 5 -6.71 12.60 8.74
CA PRO A 5 -7.30 12.28 7.43
C PRO A 5 -6.74 13.10 6.26
N GLU A 6 -6.25 14.32 6.49
CA GLU A 6 -5.65 15.14 5.43
C GLU A 6 -4.35 14.52 4.92
N ASP A 7 -3.51 13.99 5.83
CA ASP A 7 -2.28 13.32 5.43
C ASP A 7 -2.60 12.04 4.65
N PHE A 8 -3.61 11.30 5.08
CA PHE A 8 -4.04 10.11 4.36
C PHE A 8 -4.54 10.44 2.96
N TYR A 9 -5.33 11.52 2.84
CA TYR A 9 -5.81 11.98 1.54
C TYR A 9 -4.64 12.38 0.64
N THR A 10 -3.64 13.08 1.17
CA THR A 10 -2.47 13.50 0.42
C THR A 10 -1.69 12.29 -0.12
N VAL A 11 -1.46 11.29 0.72
CA VAL A 11 -0.79 10.05 0.31
C VAL A 11 -1.60 9.36 -0.79
N TYR A 12 -2.88 9.15 -0.55
CA TYR A 12 -3.79 8.51 -1.51
C TYR A 12 -3.77 9.23 -2.85
N ASN A 13 -4.00 10.54 -2.82
CA ASN A 13 -4.13 11.33 -4.05
C ASN A 13 -2.83 11.38 -4.84
N SER A 14 -1.70 11.56 -4.15
CA SER A 14 -0.40 11.62 -4.79
C SER A 14 -0.03 10.30 -5.46
N ILE A 15 -0.30 9.18 -4.81
CA ILE A 15 -0.01 7.87 -5.38
C ILE A 15 -0.97 7.54 -6.53
N MET A 16 -2.26 7.83 -6.35
CA MET A 16 -3.25 7.56 -7.40
C MET A 16 -2.97 8.36 -8.67
N ASN A 17 -2.44 9.57 -8.52
CA ASN A 17 -2.08 10.44 -9.66
C ASN A 17 -0.68 10.17 -10.23
N LEU A 18 0.08 9.30 -9.60
CA LEU A 18 1.44 8.98 -10.05
C LEU A 18 1.45 8.25 -11.38
N ASP A 19 0.47 7.38 -11.60
CA ASP A 19 0.36 6.55 -12.80
C ASP A 19 -1.11 6.14 -12.97
N ASP A 20 -1.62 6.20 -14.19
CA ASP A 20 -3.00 5.78 -14.48
C ASP A 20 -3.19 4.26 -14.32
N LYS A 21 -2.10 3.51 -14.22
CA LYS A 21 -2.11 2.05 -13.96
C LYS A 21 -2.28 1.69 -12.49
N VAL A 22 -2.30 2.67 -11.59
CA VAL A 22 -2.61 2.42 -10.18
C VAL A 22 -4.10 2.09 -10.05
N ARG A 23 -4.41 0.94 -9.43
CA ARG A 23 -5.79 0.43 -9.33
C ARG A 23 -6.43 0.70 -7.97
N PHE A 24 -5.63 0.64 -6.90
CA PHE A 24 -6.16 0.61 -5.54
C PHE A 24 -5.09 1.19 -4.62
N VAL A 25 -5.49 2.14 -3.77
CA VAL A 25 -4.59 2.74 -2.76
C VAL A 25 -5.36 2.84 -1.46
N THR A 26 -4.81 2.24 -0.40
CA THR A 26 -5.43 2.31 0.93
C THR A 26 -4.39 2.58 1.99
N VAL A 27 -4.83 3.24 3.06
CA VAL A 27 -4.09 3.31 4.31
C VAL A 27 -4.76 2.32 5.26
N LEU A 28 -3.99 1.40 5.80
CA LEU A 28 -4.48 0.33 6.68
C LEU A 28 -3.86 0.48 8.06
N ASP A 29 -4.64 0.14 9.10
CA ASP A 29 -4.07 0.02 10.44
C ASP A 29 -3.46 -1.38 10.64
N ALA A 30 -2.91 -1.63 11.83
CA ALA A 30 -2.24 -2.89 12.15
C ALA A 30 -3.17 -4.11 12.12
N ASP A 31 -4.47 -3.90 12.19
CA ASP A 31 -5.48 -4.97 12.14
C ASP A 31 -6.04 -5.18 10.74
N GLY A 32 -5.56 -4.41 9.76
CA GLY A 32 -6.04 -4.50 8.39
C GLY A 32 -7.31 -3.71 8.12
N LYS A 33 -7.70 -2.83 9.05
CA LYS A 33 -8.84 -1.94 8.82
C LYS A 33 -8.46 -0.83 7.85
N ILE A 34 -9.31 -0.58 6.88
CA ILE A 34 -9.12 0.51 5.94
C ILE A 34 -9.45 1.83 6.64
N LEU A 35 -8.43 2.68 6.81
CA LEU A 35 -8.58 4.01 7.39
C LEU A 35 -8.94 5.04 6.34
N PHE A 36 -8.45 4.85 5.13
CA PHE A 36 -8.71 5.77 4.01
C PHE A 36 -8.40 5.09 2.69
N GLY A 37 -9.05 5.56 1.64
CA GLY A 37 -8.75 5.15 0.27
C GLY A 37 -9.64 4.05 -0.25
N GLY A 38 -9.25 3.52 -1.37
CA GLY A 38 -10.00 2.49 -2.07
C GLY A 38 -9.55 2.38 -3.52
N GLN A 39 -10.46 1.89 -4.32
CA GLN A 39 -10.25 1.58 -5.72
C GLN A 39 -10.36 2.83 -6.58
N ARG A 40 -9.57 2.86 -7.66
CA ARG A 40 -9.73 3.89 -8.68
C ARG A 40 -11.14 3.82 -9.26
N GLU A 41 -11.75 4.97 -9.46
CA GLU A 41 -13.07 5.06 -10.07
C GLU A 41 -13.08 4.38 -11.44
N GLY A 42 -14.13 3.63 -11.72
CA GLY A 42 -14.32 2.95 -13.01
C GLY A 42 -13.60 1.61 -13.15
N ILE A 43 -12.83 1.19 -12.16
CA ILE A 43 -12.11 -0.07 -12.19
C ILE A 43 -12.92 -1.16 -11.46
N GLN A 44 -13.00 -2.33 -12.09
CA GLN A 44 -13.65 -3.48 -11.50
C GLN A 44 -12.64 -4.35 -10.74
N ASN A 45 -13.01 -4.76 -9.52
CA ASN A 45 -12.19 -5.67 -8.72
C ASN A 45 -12.10 -7.05 -9.35
N TYR A 46 -10.94 -7.68 -9.25
CA TYR A 46 -10.77 -9.09 -9.62
C TYR A 46 -11.26 -10.04 -8.55
N LEU A 47 -11.27 -9.58 -7.30
CA LEU A 47 -11.68 -10.39 -6.14
C LEU A 47 -13.07 -9.99 -5.68
N SER A 48 -13.81 -10.95 -5.09
CA SER A 48 -15.04 -10.64 -4.39
C SER A 48 -14.72 -9.78 -3.15
N ASP A 49 -15.75 -9.14 -2.59
CA ASP A 49 -15.57 -8.34 -1.37
C ASP A 49 -15.01 -9.18 -0.22
N GLU A 50 -15.47 -10.43 -0.09
CA GLU A 50 -14.97 -11.34 0.95
C GLU A 50 -13.51 -11.69 0.74
N ASP A 51 -13.12 -12.02 -0.49
CA ASP A 51 -11.73 -12.35 -0.81
C ASP A 51 -10.82 -11.13 -0.70
N GLN A 52 -11.33 -9.95 -1.03
CA GLN A 52 -10.59 -8.69 -0.84
C GLN A 52 -10.25 -8.48 0.63
N LYS A 53 -11.20 -8.70 1.53
CA LYS A 53 -10.96 -8.58 2.98
C LYS A 53 -9.92 -9.59 3.46
N LYS A 54 -9.99 -10.83 3.01
CA LYS A 54 -9.01 -11.86 3.34
C LYS A 54 -7.63 -11.50 2.83
N SER A 55 -7.55 -10.96 1.63
CA SER A 55 -6.30 -10.54 1.00
C SER A 55 -5.64 -9.40 1.78
N ILE A 56 -6.42 -8.41 2.19
CA ILE A 56 -5.93 -7.28 2.98
C ILE A 56 -5.42 -7.75 4.34
N LYS A 57 -6.16 -8.65 4.99
CA LYS A 57 -5.73 -9.21 6.27
C LYS A 57 -4.41 -9.96 6.14
N HIS A 58 -4.27 -10.76 5.09
CA HIS A 58 -3.04 -11.50 4.81
C HIS A 58 -1.85 -10.55 4.62
N VAL A 59 -2.01 -9.51 3.83
CA VAL A 59 -0.96 -8.51 3.57
C VAL A 59 -0.53 -7.83 4.86
N THR A 60 -1.49 -7.46 5.70
CA THR A 60 -1.24 -6.80 6.97
C THR A 60 -0.47 -7.72 7.92
N GLU A 61 -0.92 -8.94 8.09
CA GLU A 61 -0.25 -9.93 8.94
C GLU A 61 1.17 -10.20 8.45
N ALA A 62 1.36 -10.38 7.15
CA ALA A 62 2.68 -10.64 6.57
C ALA A 62 3.63 -9.46 6.83
N TRP A 63 3.16 -8.23 6.68
CA TRP A 63 3.99 -7.06 6.94
C TRP A 63 4.44 -7.00 8.40
N PHE A 64 3.51 -7.14 9.34
CA PHE A 64 3.83 -7.02 10.75
C PHE A 64 4.62 -8.21 11.27
N ASN A 65 4.48 -9.40 10.69
CA ASN A 65 5.34 -10.55 11.01
C ASN A 65 6.81 -10.27 10.64
N ARG A 66 7.07 -9.53 9.57
CA ARG A 66 8.44 -9.18 9.16
C ARG A 66 9.14 -8.25 10.15
N LYS A 67 8.39 -7.50 10.94
CA LYS A 67 8.97 -6.57 11.93
C LYS A 67 9.80 -7.26 13.01
N GLN A 68 9.54 -8.53 13.28
CA GLN A 68 10.32 -9.27 14.27
C GLN A 68 11.81 -9.38 13.90
N PHE A 69 12.15 -9.15 12.64
CA PHE A 69 13.52 -9.27 12.15
C PHE A 69 14.24 -7.91 12.06
N SER A 70 13.56 -6.82 12.34
CA SER A 70 14.11 -5.47 12.12
C SER A 70 15.32 -5.16 12.97
N SER A 71 15.43 -5.76 14.16
CA SER A 71 16.60 -5.55 15.03
C SER A 71 17.87 -6.14 14.44
N GLY A 72 17.76 -7.15 13.58
CA GLY A 72 18.92 -7.79 12.95
C GLY A 72 19.25 -7.24 11.57
N ILE A 73 18.24 -6.96 10.76
CA ILE A 73 18.45 -6.60 9.35
C ILE A 73 17.93 -5.20 9.00
N GLY A 74 17.44 -4.44 9.98
CA GLY A 74 16.93 -3.09 9.76
C GLY A 74 15.45 -3.07 9.43
N GLU A 75 14.91 -1.86 9.38
CA GLU A 75 13.49 -1.66 9.09
C GLU A 75 13.15 -2.01 7.65
N GLY A 76 12.00 -2.66 7.44
CA GLY A 76 11.50 -2.92 6.11
C GLY A 76 11.13 -1.63 5.38
N LYS A 77 11.50 -1.53 4.11
CA LYS A 77 11.20 -0.35 3.30
C LYS A 77 9.93 -0.54 2.48
N TYR A 78 9.73 -1.73 1.95
CA TYR A 78 8.51 -2.09 1.22
C TYR A 78 8.50 -3.60 0.97
N ALA A 79 7.34 -4.10 0.58
CA ALA A 79 7.20 -5.47 0.09
C ALA A 79 6.37 -5.45 -1.19
N MET A 80 6.68 -6.34 -2.11
CA MET A 80 5.96 -6.46 -3.38
C MET A 80 5.64 -7.92 -3.67
N ALA A 81 4.47 -8.16 -4.23
CA ALA A 81 4.12 -9.45 -4.81
C ALA A 81 3.60 -9.21 -6.23
N GLU A 82 4.14 -9.93 -7.19
CA GLU A 82 3.71 -9.84 -8.57
C GLU A 82 2.82 -11.03 -8.93
N TYR A 83 1.63 -10.74 -9.42
CA TYR A 83 0.68 -11.72 -9.96
C TYR A 83 0.55 -11.50 -11.46
N GLU A 84 -0.09 -12.42 -12.14
CA GLU A 84 -0.29 -12.27 -13.60
C GLU A 84 -1.09 -11.02 -13.96
N LYS A 85 -2.07 -10.66 -13.12
CA LYS A 85 -3.01 -9.56 -13.42
C LYS A 85 -2.78 -8.29 -12.63
N VAL A 86 -2.00 -8.34 -11.54
CA VAL A 86 -1.73 -7.17 -10.71
C VAL A 86 -0.36 -7.28 -10.07
N LYS A 87 0.19 -6.12 -9.70
CA LYS A 87 1.29 -6.03 -8.75
C LYS A 87 0.76 -5.45 -7.45
N ARG A 88 1.24 -5.94 -6.32
CA ARG A 88 0.82 -5.52 -4.98
C ARG A 88 2.01 -4.99 -4.22
N PHE A 89 1.83 -3.85 -3.54
CA PHE A 89 2.91 -3.17 -2.81
C PHE A 89 2.43 -2.81 -1.42
N THR A 90 3.30 -2.94 -0.45
CA THR A 90 3.07 -2.52 0.94
C THR A 90 4.21 -1.63 1.38
N PHE A 91 3.90 -0.45 1.92
CA PHE A 91 4.88 0.50 2.43
C PHE A 91 4.51 0.89 3.85
N PRO A 92 5.48 1.00 4.76
CA PRO A 92 5.19 1.50 6.10
C PRO A 92 5.07 3.02 6.10
N LEU A 93 4.22 3.53 6.98
CA LEU A 93 4.21 4.96 7.31
C LEU A 93 5.08 5.15 8.55
N LYS A 94 6.14 5.95 8.43
CA LYS A 94 7.21 6.03 9.44
C LYS A 94 6.78 6.52 10.81
N THR A 95 5.74 7.34 10.87
CA THR A 95 5.32 8.00 12.12
C THR A 95 4.17 7.30 12.82
N SER A 96 3.77 6.14 12.33
CA SER A 96 2.65 5.39 12.91
C SER A 96 2.83 3.90 12.62
N SER A 97 1.94 3.07 13.16
CA SER A 97 1.89 1.65 12.85
C SER A 97 1.05 1.33 11.60
N ASN A 98 0.67 2.36 10.85
CA ASN A 98 -0.14 2.19 9.65
C ASN A 98 0.73 1.84 8.44
N ILE A 99 0.11 1.24 7.44
CA ILE A 99 0.76 0.89 6.17
C ILE A 99 -0.07 1.41 5.01
N VAL A 100 0.62 1.63 3.88
CA VAL A 100 -0.04 1.93 2.60
C VAL A 100 -0.01 0.67 1.76
N TYR A 101 -1.17 0.24 1.30
CA TYR A 101 -1.31 -0.92 0.44
C TYR A 101 -1.81 -0.48 -0.93
N ILE A 102 -1.11 -0.88 -1.98
CA ILE A 102 -1.33 -0.42 -3.36
C ILE A 102 -1.42 -1.62 -4.28
N THR A 103 -2.34 -1.60 -5.24
CA THR A 103 -2.30 -2.52 -6.38
C THR A 103 -2.21 -1.74 -7.67
N THR A 104 -1.54 -2.31 -8.66
CA THR A 104 -1.36 -1.71 -9.99
C THR A 104 -1.62 -2.74 -11.07
N GLU A 105 -1.77 -2.27 -12.31
CA GLU A 105 -1.70 -3.13 -13.47
C GLU A 105 -0.30 -3.75 -13.56
N PRO A 106 -0.16 -4.92 -14.21
CA PRO A 106 1.13 -5.60 -14.26
C PRO A 106 2.19 -4.89 -15.12
N GLU A 107 1.78 -3.97 -15.97
CA GLU A 107 2.69 -3.24 -16.87
C GLU A 107 3.47 -2.13 -16.17
N VAL A 108 3.13 -1.79 -14.93
CA VAL A 108 3.86 -0.76 -14.17
C VAL A 108 5.34 -1.15 -14.05
N ASP A 109 6.24 -0.20 -14.32
CA ASP A 109 7.65 -0.36 -14.00
C ASP A 109 7.82 -0.22 -12.49
N HIS A 110 7.95 -1.35 -11.80
CA HIS A 110 7.94 -1.34 -10.35
C HIS A 110 9.17 -0.67 -9.73
N TYR A 111 10.31 -0.63 -10.41
CA TYR A 111 11.50 0.06 -9.86
C TYR A 111 11.25 1.56 -9.72
N SER A 112 10.79 2.21 -10.78
CA SER A 112 10.48 3.64 -10.71
C SER A 112 9.26 3.93 -9.84
N PHE A 113 8.28 3.03 -9.86
CA PHE A 113 7.07 3.19 -9.04
C PHE A 113 7.42 3.19 -7.55
N VAL A 114 8.19 2.21 -7.10
CA VAL A 114 8.63 2.12 -5.70
C VAL A 114 9.40 3.37 -5.29
N ASP A 115 10.34 3.81 -6.13
CA ASP A 115 11.13 5.01 -5.86
C ASP A 115 10.24 6.24 -5.66
N ASN A 116 9.27 6.42 -6.54
CA ASN A 116 8.36 7.56 -6.49
C ASN A 116 7.44 7.50 -5.28
N VAL A 117 6.94 6.32 -4.93
CA VAL A 117 6.09 6.16 -3.74
C VAL A 117 6.88 6.45 -2.47
N LEU A 118 8.13 5.97 -2.38
CA LEU A 118 8.99 6.26 -1.23
C LEU A 118 9.21 7.77 -1.09
N LYS A 119 9.42 8.49 -2.17
CA LYS A 119 9.56 9.96 -2.14
C LYS A 119 8.30 10.64 -1.64
N ILE A 120 7.13 10.17 -2.06
CA ILE A 120 5.85 10.71 -1.60
C ILE A 120 5.71 10.52 -0.10
N ILE A 121 5.97 9.32 0.40
CA ILE A 121 5.84 9.00 1.82
C ILE A 121 6.83 9.80 2.65
N GLU A 122 8.06 9.96 2.20
CA GLU A 122 9.10 10.70 2.90
C GLU A 122 8.83 12.21 2.97
N SER A 123 8.06 12.75 2.02
CA SER A 123 7.77 14.19 1.96
C SER A 123 6.61 14.63 2.86
N ILE A 124 5.94 13.71 3.53
CA ILE A 124 4.74 14.00 4.31
C ILE A 124 5.01 13.99 5.82
#